data_d5af4e78257f0f73ab615ca9d376f321
#
_entry.id   d5af4e78257f0f73ab615ca9d376f321
#
_cell.length_a   1.000
_cell.length_b   1.000
_cell.length_c   1.000
_cell.angle_alpha   90.00
_cell.angle_beta   90.00
_cell.angle_gamma   90.00
#
_symmetry.space_group_name_H-M   'P 1'
#
loop_
_entity.id
_entity.type
_entity.pdbx_description
1 polymer ?
#
loop_
_entity_poly.entity_id
_entity_poly.type
_entity_poly.pdbx_seq_one_letter_code
_entity_poly.pdbx_strand_id
1 'polypeptide(L)'
;MLDEYVWGSVGRISPEAPVPVVAVTKDTRALGGAGNVARNIASLGARVQAAGLVGEDPAGREIARMLRGSGIGVSCLVADSTRPTIVKTRVIAHQQQVVRVDREKKDPPADKARAALRGRVLAAIARADGVVLSDYRKGALSRELVGEVVASAAKRGIFVAVDPKQPDFTYYRGCTVITPNKAEAQAALGGRELPGDLEIWEGGKALLRKTGAKAILITRGEEGMSLVERSRRTFFHIPARGRQVFDVTGAGDTVIGTLAAGLGAGASLRDAALLANVAAGVVVGEVGTSPITSEKLRLALRLQEKEREVAREGGPEATRGGTGRPLTR
;
A
#
# COMPACT_ATOMS: atom_id res chain seq x y z
N MET A 1 -9.00 -1.35 -10.01
CA MET A 1 -9.30 -0.09 -10.72
C MET A 1 -8.24 0.17 -11.77
N LEU A 2 -8.56 1.00 -12.79
CA LEU A 2 -7.63 1.46 -13.81
C LEU A 2 -7.32 2.94 -13.56
N ASP A 3 -6.05 3.27 -13.49
CA ASP A 3 -5.58 4.65 -13.48
C ASP A 3 -5.21 5.04 -14.92
N GLU A 4 -5.80 6.12 -15.43
CA GLU A 4 -5.50 6.70 -16.72
C GLU A 4 -4.86 8.07 -16.51
N TYR A 5 -3.81 8.36 -17.27
CA TYR A 5 -3.12 9.64 -17.24
C TYR A 5 -3.14 10.23 -18.65
N VAL A 6 -3.77 11.39 -18.78
CA VAL A 6 -3.85 12.19 -20.02
C VAL A 6 -2.89 13.35 -19.87
N TRP A 7 -1.80 13.30 -20.62
CA TRP A 7 -0.74 14.31 -20.59
C TRP A 7 -0.95 15.30 -21.74
N GLY A 8 -0.75 16.59 -21.47
CA GLY A 8 -0.92 17.60 -22.48
C GLY A 8 -0.34 18.96 -22.10
N SER A 9 -0.69 19.94 -22.89
CA SER A 9 -0.38 21.36 -22.65
C SER A 9 -1.66 22.21 -22.67
N VAL A 10 -1.66 23.29 -21.91
CA VAL A 10 -2.73 24.30 -21.95
C VAL A 10 -2.22 25.50 -22.71
N GLY A 11 -2.78 25.78 -23.87
CA GLY A 11 -2.43 26.94 -24.68
C GLY A 11 -3.51 28.03 -24.74
N ARG A 12 -4.74 27.69 -24.29
CA ARG A 12 -5.87 28.63 -24.32
C ARG A 12 -6.95 28.27 -23.31
N ILE A 13 -7.79 29.24 -23.01
CA ILE A 13 -9.06 29.03 -22.30
C ILE A 13 -10.15 28.71 -23.33
N SER A 14 -11.11 27.89 -22.98
CA SER A 14 -12.25 27.58 -23.86
C SER A 14 -13.12 28.80 -24.09
N PRO A 15 -13.60 29.01 -25.34
CA PRO A 15 -14.62 30.03 -25.59
C PRO A 15 -16.00 29.66 -25.04
N GLU A 16 -16.23 28.39 -24.69
CA GLU A 16 -17.54 27.89 -24.22
C GLU A 16 -17.70 28.04 -22.68
N ALA A 17 -16.59 28.09 -21.96
CA ALA A 17 -16.59 28.21 -20.48
C ALA A 17 -15.19 28.64 -20.01
N PRO A 18 -15.04 29.26 -18.81
CA PRO A 18 -13.76 29.68 -18.25
C PRO A 18 -12.91 28.49 -17.74
N VAL A 19 -12.65 27.51 -18.62
CA VAL A 19 -11.87 26.31 -18.33
C VAL A 19 -10.70 26.17 -19.31
N PRO A 20 -9.55 25.62 -18.87
CA PRO A 20 -8.42 25.37 -19.76
C PRO A 20 -8.75 24.30 -20.80
N VAL A 21 -8.28 24.50 -22.04
CA VAL A 21 -8.27 23.47 -23.07
C VAL A 21 -6.94 22.76 -23.06
N VAL A 22 -6.96 21.46 -22.76
CA VAL A 22 -5.76 20.62 -22.74
C VAL A 22 -5.60 19.96 -24.10
N ALA A 23 -4.55 20.32 -24.82
CA ALA A 23 -4.13 19.62 -26.03
C ALA A 23 -3.35 18.36 -25.63
N VAL A 24 -3.95 17.20 -25.88
CA VAL A 24 -3.38 15.91 -25.45
C VAL A 24 -2.18 15.54 -26.32
N THR A 25 -1.08 15.20 -25.68
CA THR A 25 0.16 14.74 -26.33
C THR A 25 0.42 13.25 -26.11
N LYS A 26 -0.06 12.69 -25.01
CA LYS A 26 0.15 11.29 -24.62
C LYS A 26 -0.94 10.83 -23.66
N ASP A 27 -1.35 9.58 -23.75
CA ASP A 27 -2.12 8.91 -22.72
C ASP A 27 -1.39 7.65 -22.23
N THR A 28 -1.53 7.34 -20.95
CA THR A 28 -0.95 6.16 -20.34
C THR A 28 -1.92 5.55 -19.35
N ARG A 29 -1.81 4.23 -19.14
CA ARG A 29 -2.65 3.48 -18.23
C ARG A 29 -1.81 2.68 -17.24
N ALA A 30 -2.30 2.59 -16.02
CA ALA A 30 -1.67 1.83 -14.94
C ALA A 30 -2.71 1.04 -14.14
N LEU A 31 -2.29 -0.07 -13.55
CA LEU A 31 -3.08 -0.77 -12.54
C LEU A 31 -3.09 0.05 -11.25
N GLY A 32 -4.27 0.41 -10.76
CA GLY A 32 -4.44 1.13 -9.50
C GLY A 32 -5.03 0.25 -8.40
N GLY A 33 -4.85 0.66 -7.15
CA GLY A 33 -5.35 -0.02 -5.96
C GLY A 33 -4.89 -1.47 -5.86
N ALA A 34 -5.79 -2.41 -5.61
CA ALA A 34 -5.45 -3.82 -5.48
C ALA A 34 -4.66 -4.39 -6.68
N GLY A 35 -4.83 -3.83 -7.90
CA GLY A 35 -4.04 -4.20 -9.07
C GLY A 35 -2.58 -3.75 -8.93
N ASN A 36 -2.33 -2.57 -8.37
CA ASN A 36 -0.99 -2.08 -8.09
C ASN A 36 -0.33 -2.89 -6.95
N VAL A 37 -1.07 -3.21 -5.89
CA VAL A 37 -0.59 -4.13 -4.83
C VAL A 37 -0.18 -5.48 -5.42
N ALA A 38 -1.03 -6.08 -6.25
CA ALA A 38 -0.75 -7.36 -6.90
C ALA A 38 0.51 -7.30 -7.76
N ARG A 39 0.72 -6.19 -8.50
CA ARG A 39 1.91 -5.97 -9.31
C ARG A 39 3.18 -5.82 -8.47
N ASN A 40 3.12 -5.12 -7.34
CA ASN A 40 4.25 -5.02 -6.41
C ASN A 40 4.65 -6.41 -5.85
N ILE A 41 3.68 -7.23 -5.45
CA ILE A 41 3.94 -8.58 -4.95
C ILE A 41 4.57 -9.45 -6.06
N ALA A 42 4.02 -9.42 -7.28
CA ALA A 42 4.52 -10.20 -8.41
C ALA A 42 5.93 -9.78 -8.83
N SER A 43 6.25 -8.48 -8.84
CA SER A 43 7.57 -7.95 -9.19
C SER A 43 8.66 -8.29 -8.17
N LEU A 44 8.27 -8.68 -6.95
CA LEU A 44 9.16 -9.25 -5.93
C LEU A 44 9.35 -10.77 -6.07
N GLY A 45 8.74 -11.40 -7.08
CA GLY A 45 8.94 -12.81 -7.41
C GLY A 45 7.87 -13.76 -6.85
N ALA A 46 6.85 -13.28 -6.16
CA ALA A 46 5.77 -14.11 -5.66
C ALA A 46 4.71 -14.41 -6.76
N ARG A 47 4.08 -15.58 -6.68
CA ARG A 47 2.91 -15.90 -7.53
C ARG A 47 1.67 -15.23 -6.95
N VAL A 48 0.92 -14.52 -7.78
CA VAL A 48 -0.25 -13.75 -7.35
C VAL A 48 -1.50 -14.18 -8.10
N GLN A 49 -2.59 -14.34 -7.38
CA GLN A 49 -3.94 -14.49 -7.92
C GLN A 49 -4.74 -13.23 -7.54
N ALA A 50 -5.06 -12.39 -8.52
CA ALA A 50 -5.89 -11.22 -8.31
C ALA A 50 -7.37 -11.62 -8.24
N ALA A 51 -8.08 -11.07 -7.24
CA ALA A 51 -9.51 -11.23 -7.06
C ALA A 51 -10.20 -9.85 -6.94
N GLY A 52 -11.37 -9.71 -7.55
CA GLY A 52 -12.11 -8.46 -7.51
C GLY A 52 -13.20 -8.38 -8.56
N LEU A 53 -13.88 -7.22 -8.59
CA LEU A 53 -14.96 -6.94 -9.52
C LEU A 53 -14.48 -5.99 -10.63
N VAL A 54 -14.89 -6.27 -11.86
CA VAL A 54 -14.73 -5.42 -13.03
C VAL A 54 -16.06 -5.30 -13.76
N GLY A 55 -16.26 -4.27 -14.55
CA GLY A 55 -17.40 -4.17 -15.45
C GLY A 55 -17.22 -5.06 -16.70
N GLU A 56 -18.30 -5.32 -17.41
CA GLU A 56 -18.27 -5.95 -18.75
C GLU A 56 -17.94 -4.93 -19.85
N ASP A 57 -16.83 -4.20 -19.66
CA ASP A 57 -16.43 -3.05 -20.47
C ASP A 57 -14.95 -3.14 -20.92
N PRO A 58 -14.51 -2.23 -21.84
CA PRO A 58 -13.13 -2.21 -22.29
C PRO A 58 -12.11 -2.05 -21.16
N ALA A 59 -12.41 -1.24 -20.13
CA ALA A 59 -11.50 -1.03 -19.00
C ALA A 59 -11.33 -2.29 -18.14
N GLY A 60 -12.39 -3.11 -17.98
CA GLY A 60 -12.30 -4.40 -17.30
C GLY A 60 -11.43 -5.40 -18.06
N ARG A 61 -11.57 -5.44 -19.40
CA ARG A 61 -10.70 -6.26 -20.25
C ARG A 61 -9.25 -5.80 -20.20
N GLU A 62 -9.03 -4.49 -20.17
CA GLU A 62 -7.70 -3.90 -20.08
C GLU A 62 -7.02 -4.25 -18.75
N ILE A 63 -7.70 -4.14 -17.61
CA ILE A 63 -7.20 -4.59 -16.30
C ILE A 63 -6.78 -6.06 -16.37
N ALA A 64 -7.62 -6.93 -16.91
CA ALA A 64 -7.31 -8.35 -17.02
C ALA A 64 -6.10 -8.60 -17.93
N ARG A 65 -5.96 -7.85 -19.03
CA ARG A 65 -4.79 -7.91 -19.93
C ARG A 65 -3.51 -7.48 -19.22
N MET A 66 -3.54 -6.36 -18.52
CA MET A 66 -2.38 -5.82 -17.80
C MET A 66 -1.93 -6.75 -16.66
N LEU A 67 -2.87 -7.33 -15.91
CA LEU A 67 -2.56 -8.31 -14.87
C LEU A 67 -1.89 -9.55 -15.45
N ARG A 68 -2.44 -10.14 -16.54
CA ARG A 68 -1.82 -11.29 -17.22
C ARG A 68 -0.43 -10.94 -17.75
N GLY A 69 -0.26 -9.75 -18.34
CA GLY A 69 1.05 -9.26 -18.81
C GLY A 69 2.09 -9.11 -17.71
N SER A 70 1.65 -9.00 -16.46
CA SER A 70 2.51 -8.98 -15.26
C SER A 70 2.65 -10.38 -14.60
N GLY A 71 2.21 -11.46 -15.25
CA GLY A 71 2.28 -12.81 -14.70
C GLY A 71 1.26 -13.09 -13.58
N ILE A 72 0.24 -12.26 -13.41
CA ILE A 72 -0.75 -12.33 -12.34
C ILE A 72 -1.96 -13.13 -12.82
N GLY A 73 -2.39 -14.12 -12.04
CA GLY A 73 -3.60 -14.90 -12.30
C GLY A 73 -4.86 -14.04 -12.19
N VAL A 74 -5.82 -14.25 -13.10
CA VAL A 74 -7.06 -13.46 -13.20
C VAL A 74 -8.33 -14.30 -13.07
N SER A 75 -8.23 -15.58 -12.73
CA SER A 75 -9.40 -16.48 -12.64
C SER A 75 -10.40 -16.07 -11.55
N CYS A 76 -9.97 -15.26 -10.57
CA CYS A 76 -10.84 -14.72 -9.52
C CYS A 76 -11.35 -13.30 -9.82
N LEU A 77 -11.10 -12.73 -11.01
CA LEU A 77 -11.83 -11.55 -11.45
C LEU A 77 -13.24 -11.94 -11.88
N VAL A 78 -14.22 -11.18 -11.40
CA VAL A 78 -15.64 -11.37 -11.72
C VAL A 78 -16.15 -10.14 -12.45
N ALA A 79 -16.78 -10.35 -13.59
CA ALA A 79 -17.46 -9.30 -14.31
C ALA A 79 -18.86 -9.06 -13.69
N ASP A 80 -19.21 -7.78 -13.52
CA ASP A 80 -20.51 -7.32 -13.06
C ASP A 80 -21.07 -6.35 -14.09
N SER A 81 -22.09 -6.78 -14.84
CA SER A 81 -22.74 -5.99 -15.90
C SER A 81 -23.53 -4.79 -15.39
N THR A 82 -23.78 -4.74 -14.07
CA THR A 82 -24.60 -3.66 -13.46
C THR A 82 -23.78 -2.42 -13.13
N ARG A 83 -22.46 -2.46 -13.32
CA ARG A 83 -21.55 -1.37 -12.95
C ARG A 83 -20.36 -1.24 -13.93
N PRO A 84 -19.87 -0.01 -14.16
CA PRO A 84 -18.64 0.17 -14.91
C PRO A 84 -17.43 -0.30 -14.11
N THR A 85 -16.39 -0.69 -14.80
CA THR A 85 -15.05 -0.79 -14.20
C THR A 85 -14.64 0.58 -13.64
N ILE A 86 -14.08 0.57 -12.44
CA ILE A 86 -13.60 1.81 -11.81
C ILE A 86 -12.39 2.33 -12.58
N VAL A 87 -12.52 3.54 -13.12
CA VAL A 87 -11.46 4.25 -13.84
C VAL A 87 -11.26 5.61 -13.19
N LYS A 88 -9.99 5.96 -12.96
CA LYS A 88 -9.57 7.27 -12.47
C LYS A 88 -8.69 7.93 -13.50
N THR A 89 -9.26 8.87 -14.27
CA THR A 89 -8.55 9.62 -15.31
C THR A 89 -7.99 10.92 -14.72
N ARG A 90 -6.67 11.06 -14.73
CA ARG A 90 -5.97 12.29 -14.32
C ARG A 90 -5.50 13.04 -15.56
N VAL A 91 -5.96 14.26 -15.70
CA VAL A 91 -5.52 15.16 -16.76
C VAL A 91 -4.38 16.02 -16.21
N ILE A 92 -3.22 15.93 -16.86
CA ILE A 92 -1.98 16.58 -16.42
C ILE A 92 -1.49 17.51 -17.54
N ALA A 93 -1.30 18.77 -17.19
CA ALA A 93 -0.71 19.76 -18.08
C ALA A 93 0.38 20.55 -17.34
N HIS A 94 1.49 20.85 -18.03
CA HIS A 94 2.63 21.56 -17.43
C HIS A 94 3.09 20.95 -16.08
N GLN A 95 3.12 19.62 -15.99
CA GLN A 95 3.49 18.83 -14.79
C GLN A 95 2.53 19.00 -13.58
N GLN A 96 1.36 19.62 -13.79
CA GLN A 96 0.34 19.79 -12.76
C GLN A 96 -0.93 19.02 -13.10
N GLN A 97 -1.57 18.42 -12.09
CA GLN A 97 -2.87 17.79 -12.28
C GLN A 97 -3.95 18.86 -12.36
N VAL A 98 -4.54 19.02 -13.56
CA VAL A 98 -5.61 19.99 -13.84
C VAL A 98 -6.95 19.52 -13.30
N VAL A 99 -7.28 18.25 -13.53
CA VAL A 99 -8.53 17.64 -13.07
C VAL A 99 -8.40 16.13 -12.96
N ARG A 100 -9.24 15.52 -12.10
CA ARG A 100 -9.43 14.07 -12.04
C ARG A 100 -10.89 13.75 -12.34
N VAL A 101 -11.11 12.82 -13.27
CA VAL A 101 -12.43 12.30 -13.63
C VAL A 101 -12.54 10.87 -13.12
N ASP A 102 -13.48 10.60 -12.19
CA ASP A 102 -13.70 9.29 -11.62
C ASP A 102 -14.94 8.65 -12.25
N ARG A 103 -14.78 7.52 -12.95
CA ARG A 103 -15.87 6.69 -13.44
C ARG A 103 -16.07 5.54 -12.47
N GLU A 104 -17.10 5.62 -11.66
CA GLU A 104 -17.44 4.61 -10.67
C GLU A 104 -18.94 4.63 -10.34
N LYS A 105 -19.47 3.53 -9.82
CA LYS A 105 -20.81 3.41 -9.29
C LYS A 105 -20.75 3.13 -7.79
N LYS A 106 -21.50 3.88 -7.00
CA LYS A 106 -21.50 3.77 -5.53
C LYS A 106 -22.42 2.65 -5.01
N ASP A 107 -23.41 2.24 -5.82
CA ASP A 107 -24.34 1.17 -5.45
C ASP A 107 -23.60 -0.14 -5.15
N PRO A 108 -24.15 -1.01 -4.30
CA PRO A 108 -23.60 -2.33 -4.07
C PRO A 108 -23.49 -3.12 -5.37
N PRO A 109 -22.49 -4.02 -5.51
CA PRO A 109 -22.42 -4.94 -6.63
C PRO A 109 -23.61 -5.89 -6.67
N ALA A 110 -23.93 -6.41 -7.86
CA ALA A 110 -24.99 -7.42 -8.01
C ALA A 110 -24.75 -8.64 -7.11
N ASP A 111 -25.81 -9.20 -6.55
CA ASP A 111 -25.71 -10.37 -5.65
C ASP A 111 -25.02 -11.56 -6.32
N LYS A 112 -25.32 -11.80 -7.60
CA LYS A 112 -24.68 -12.84 -8.41
C LYS A 112 -23.16 -12.63 -8.51
N ALA A 113 -22.74 -11.38 -8.72
CA ALA A 113 -21.29 -11.06 -8.80
C ALA A 113 -20.61 -11.21 -7.43
N ARG A 114 -21.27 -10.80 -6.35
CA ARG A 114 -20.77 -10.99 -4.97
C ARG A 114 -20.64 -12.47 -4.62
N ALA A 115 -21.65 -13.29 -4.93
CA ALA A 115 -21.62 -14.72 -4.68
C ALA A 115 -20.51 -15.41 -5.50
N ALA A 116 -20.36 -15.06 -6.77
CA ALA A 116 -19.29 -15.57 -7.62
C ALA A 116 -17.89 -15.19 -7.11
N LEU A 117 -17.70 -13.92 -6.70
CA LEU A 117 -16.43 -13.45 -6.12
C LEU A 117 -16.12 -14.24 -4.84
N ARG A 118 -17.09 -14.36 -3.93
CA ARG A 118 -16.96 -15.14 -2.69
C ARG A 118 -16.51 -16.56 -2.96
N GLY A 119 -17.18 -17.29 -3.86
CA GLY A 119 -16.84 -18.68 -4.18
C GLY A 119 -15.42 -18.81 -4.74
N ARG A 120 -15.02 -17.92 -5.67
CA ARG A 120 -13.67 -17.95 -6.28
C ARG A 120 -12.58 -17.61 -5.26
N VAL A 121 -12.81 -16.61 -4.39
CA VAL A 121 -11.85 -16.22 -3.34
C VAL A 121 -11.63 -17.35 -2.35
N LEU A 122 -12.70 -17.95 -1.82
CA LEU A 122 -12.59 -19.04 -0.85
C LEU A 122 -11.92 -20.28 -1.44
N ALA A 123 -12.18 -20.59 -2.71
CA ALA A 123 -11.48 -21.68 -3.41
C ALA A 123 -9.99 -21.37 -3.62
N ALA A 124 -9.63 -20.11 -3.92
CA ALA A 124 -8.23 -19.71 -4.12
C ALA A 124 -7.42 -19.77 -2.80
N ILE A 125 -8.02 -19.44 -1.67
CA ILE A 125 -7.38 -19.52 -0.35
C ILE A 125 -6.84 -20.91 -0.07
N ALA A 126 -7.47 -21.97 -0.58
CA ALA A 126 -7.03 -23.36 -0.39
C ALA A 126 -5.59 -23.64 -0.87
N ARG A 127 -5.02 -22.81 -1.74
CA ARG A 127 -3.68 -22.95 -2.32
C ARG A 127 -2.77 -21.75 -2.07
N ALA A 128 -3.20 -20.81 -1.24
CA ALA A 128 -2.46 -19.58 -0.95
C ALA A 128 -1.56 -19.76 0.29
N ASP A 129 -0.45 -19.04 0.33
CA ASP A 129 0.44 -18.91 1.49
C ASP A 129 0.08 -17.66 2.32
N GLY A 130 -0.75 -16.77 1.77
CA GLY A 130 -1.27 -15.59 2.44
C GLY A 130 -2.33 -14.88 1.62
N VAL A 131 -3.04 -13.95 2.26
CA VAL A 131 -4.07 -13.13 1.64
C VAL A 131 -3.79 -11.65 1.90
N VAL A 132 -3.96 -10.83 0.88
CA VAL A 132 -3.96 -9.37 1.01
C VAL A 132 -5.35 -8.84 0.70
N LEU A 133 -5.91 -8.10 1.64
CA LEU A 133 -7.15 -7.35 1.48
C LEU A 133 -6.81 -5.87 1.26
N SER A 134 -6.83 -5.43 0.01
CA SER A 134 -6.66 -4.03 -0.37
C SER A 134 -8.04 -3.40 -0.51
N ASP A 135 -8.51 -2.73 0.54
CA ASP A 135 -9.84 -2.14 0.59
C ASP A 135 -9.80 -0.69 0.08
N TYR A 136 -10.70 -0.37 -0.84
CA TYR A 136 -10.94 0.97 -1.37
C TYR A 136 -12.40 1.42 -1.18
N ARG A 137 -13.18 0.67 -0.38
CA ARG A 137 -14.61 0.92 -0.14
C ARG A 137 -15.42 0.99 -1.44
N LYS A 138 -15.12 0.11 -2.40
CA LYS A 138 -15.79 0.05 -3.70
C LYS A 138 -16.73 -1.16 -3.85
N GLY A 139 -17.07 -1.80 -2.72
CA GLY A 139 -18.08 -2.86 -2.65
C GLY A 139 -17.58 -4.28 -2.96
N ALA A 140 -16.32 -4.48 -3.33
CA ALA A 140 -15.78 -5.80 -3.56
C ALA A 140 -15.61 -6.60 -2.24
N LEU A 141 -15.24 -5.92 -1.16
CA LEU A 141 -15.08 -6.51 0.16
C LEU A 141 -16.31 -6.19 1.02
N SER A 142 -17.17 -7.17 1.27
CA SER A 142 -18.22 -7.08 2.28
C SER A 142 -17.69 -7.57 3.64
N ARG A 143 -18.34 -7.17 4.73
CA ARG A 143 -17.97 -7.63 6.09
C ARG A 143 -18.02 -9.16 6.20
N GLU A 144 -19.02 -9.77 5.58
CA GLU A 144 -19.20 -11.23 5.56
C GLU A 144 -18.04 -11.91 4.82
N LEU A 145 -17.71 -11.42 3.61
CA LEU A 145 -16.60 -11.96 2.84
C LEU A 145 -15.27 -11.82 3.59
N VAL A 146 -15.01 -10.67 4.19
CA VAL A 146 -13.79 -10.45 4.98
C VAL A 146 -13.73 -11.43 6.17
N GLY A 147 -14.84 -11.61 6.89
CA GLY A 147 -14.91 -12.57 8.00
C GLY A 147 -14.63 -14.00 7.56
N GLU A 148 -15.18 -14.44 6.43
CA GLU A 148 -14.96 -15.77 5.87
C GLU A 148 -13.51 -15.98 5.40
N VAL A 149 -12.93 -14.95 4.76
CA VAL A 149 -11.50 -14.97 4.36
C VAL A 149 -10.61 -15.14 5.57
N VAL A 150 -10.82 -14.32 6.62
CA VAL A 150 -10.03 -14.40 7.85
C VAL A 150 -10.20 -15.77 8.53
N ALA A 151 -11.42 -16.27 8.62
CA ALA A 151 -11.69 -17.60 9.21
C ALA A 151 -11.04 -18.73 8.41
N SER A 152 -11.11 -18.69 7.07
CA SER A 152 -10.50 -19.68 6.19
C SER A 152 -8.97 -19.64 6.26
N ALA A 153 -8.38 -18.45 6.29
CA ALA A 153 -6.96 -18.25 6.44
C ALA A 153 -6.46 -18.77 7.80
N ALA A 154 -7.20 -18.48 8.88
CA ALA A 154 -6.86 -18.94 10.22
C ALA A 154 -6.85 -20.48 10.32
N LYS A 155 -7.82 -21.18 9.71
CA LYS A 155 -7.85 -22.65 9.66
C LYS A 155 -6.63 -23.24 8.95
N ARG A 156 -6.04 -22.52 8.02
CA ARG A 156 -4.84 -22.94 7.27
C ARG A 156 -3.53 -22.43 7.88
N GLY A 157 -3.57 -21.61 8.92
CA GLY A 157 -2.38 -21.02 9.52
C GLY A 157 -1.67 -19.99 8.63
N ILE A 158 -2.35 -19.43 7.60
CA ILE A 158 -1.79 -18.44 6.70
C ILE A 158 -2.12 -17.02 7.15
N PHE A 159 -1.30 -16.04 6.74
CA PHE A 159 -1.51 -14.65 7.13
C PHE A 159 -2.61 -13.97 6.31
N VAL A 160 -3.24 -12.95 6.91
CA VAL A 160 -4.09 -11.96 6.24
C VAL A 160 -3.54 -10.57 6.54
N ALA A 161 -3.05 -9.87 5.51
CA ALA A 161 -2.61 -8.48 5.58
C ALA A 161 -3.70 -7.58 4.99
N VAL A 162 -3.95 -6.44 5.63
CA VAL A 162 -5.05 -5.54 5.26
C VAL A 162 -4.53 -4.12 5.07
N ASP A 163 -4.75 -3.56 3.88
CA ASP A 163 -4.70 -2.11 3.64
C ASP A 163 -6.12 -1.55 3.83
N PRO A 164 -6.40 -0.85 4.94
CA PRO A 164 -7.77 -0.53 5.35
C PRO A 164 -8.27 0.75 4.70
N LYS A 165 -9.59 0.82 4.45
CA LYS A 165 -10.27 2.07 4.07
C LYS A 165 -11.57 2.28 4.85
N GLN A 166 -12.04 1.27 5.58
CA GLN A 166 -13.21 1.43 6.45
C GLN A 166 -12.81 2.24 7.69
N PRO A 167 -13.65 3.16 8.16
CA PRO A 167 -13.35 3.89 9.40
C PRO A 167 -13.49 3.01 10.65
N ASP A 168 -14.25 1.91 10.57
CA ASP A 168 -14.37 0.92 11.62
C ASP A 168 -13.52 -0.33 11.31
N PHE A 169 -12.36 -0.43 11.95
CA PHE A 169 -11.45 -1.56 11.74
C PHE A 169 -11.95 -2.89 12.31
N THR A 170 -13.07 -2.93 13.07
CA THR A 170 -13.72 -4.21 13.42
C THR A 170 -14.17 -4.98 12.19
N TYR A 171 -14.27 -4.29 11.05
CA TYR A 171 -14.51 -4.89 9.74
C TYR A 171 -13.47 -5.96 9.37
N TYR A 172 -12.23 -5.81 9.84
CA TYR A 172 -11.09 -6.70 9.57
C TYR A 172 -10.71 -7.57 10.77
N ARG A 173 -11.66 -7.84 11.66
CA ARG A 173 -11.38 -8.56 12.91
C ARG A 173 -10.68 -9.89 12.67
N GLY A 174 -9.61 -10.15 13.45
CA GLY A 174 -8.86 -11.40 13.44
C GLY A 174 -7.80 -11.54 12.35
N CYS A 175 -7.57 -10.51 11.52
CA CYS A 175 -6.49 -10.52 10.53
C CYS A 175 -5.09 -10.56 11.20
N THR A 176 -4.06 -10.79 10.41
CA THR A 176 -2.67 -10.84 10.93
C THR A 176 -2.13 -9.44 11.14
N VAL A 177 -2.22 -8.58 10.14
CA VAL A 177 -1.70 -7.21 10.20
C VAL A 177 -2.59 -6.25 9.44
N ILE A 178 -2.76 -5.04 9.97
CA ILE A 178 -3.44 -3.92 9.31
C ILE A 178 -2.40 -2.81 9.11
N THR A 179 -2.40 -2.17 7.92
CA THR A 179 -1.41 -1.16 7.54
C THR A 179 -2.04 0.22 7.31
N PRO A 180 -2.68 0.84 8.31
CA PRO A 180 -3.28 2.15 8.14
C PRO A 180 -2.21 3.25 8.01
N ASN A 181 -2.55 4.32 7.31
CA ASN A 181 -1.85 5.57 7.51
C ASN A 181 -2.33 6.26 8.81
N LYS A 182 -1.61 7.32 9.22
CA LYS A 182 -1.91 8.07 10.45
C LYS A 182 -3.35 8.57 10.48
N ALA A 183 -3.86 9.12 9.38
CA ALA A 183 -5.24 9.65 9.30
C ALA A 183 -6.29 8.52 9.40
N GLU A 184 -6.05 7.38 8.76
CA GLU A 184 -6.92 6.20 8.84
C GLU A 184 -6.93 5.61 10.26
N ALA A 185 -5.78 5.57 10.92
CA ALA A 185 -5.69 5.13 12.31
C ALA A 185 -6.45 6.08 13.26
N GLN A 186 -6.32 7.39 13.08
CA GLN A 186 -7.06 8.42 13.82
C GLN A 186 -8.57 8.26 13.61
N ALA A 187 -9.03 8.12 12.37
CA ALA A 187 -10.44 7.90 12.04
C ALA A 187 -11.00 6.64 12.72
N ALA A 188 -10.24 5.53 12.71
CA ALA A 188 -10.63 4.27 13.35
C ALA A 188 -10.68 4.35 14.90
N LEU A 189 -10.00 5.35 15.46
CA LEU A 189 -10.00 5.67 16.89
C LEU A 189 -11.02 6.76 17.27
N GLY A 190 -11.96 7.08 16.38
CA GLY A 190 -12.98 8.09 16.63
C GLY A 190 -12.47 9.53 16.55
N GLY A 191 -11.42 9.77 15.78
CA GLY A 191 -10.82 11.09 15.59
C GLY A 191 -9.70 11.43 16.60
N ARG A 192 -9.29 10.46 17.45
CA ARG A 192 -8.19 10.67 18.39
C ARG A 192 -6.93 11.03 17.64
N GLU A 193 -6.31 12.15 17.99
CA GLU A 193 -5.04 12.59 17.42
C GLU A 193 -3.86 11.68 17.85
N LEU A 194 -2.89 11.54 16.96
CA LEU A 194 -1.68 10.74 17.16
C LEU A 194 -0.43 11.59 16.86
N PRO A 195 -0.15 12.64 17.63
CA PRO A 195 0.91 13.59 17.30
C PRO A 195 2.31 12.99 17.46
N GLY A 196 2.54 12.14 18.45
CA GLY A 196 3.85 11.63 18.81
C GLY A 196 3.88 10.10 18.99
N ASP A 197 5.04 9.60 19.38
CA ASP A 197 5.32 8.16 19.51
C ASP A 197 4.48 7.48 20.59
N LEU A 198 4.21 8.19 21.69
CA LEU A 198 3.37 7.67 22.77
C LEU A 198 1.93 7.46 22.30
N GLU A 199 1.35 8.44 21.63
CA GLU A 199 -0.01 8.36 21.09
C GLU A 199 -0.13 7.31 19.98
N ILE A 200 0.88 7.19 19.12
CA ILE A 200 0.98 6.11 18.11
C ILE A 200 0.98 4.74 18.80
N TRP A 201 1.77 4.58 19.87
CA TRP A 201 1.82 3.34 20.64
C TRP A 201 0.48 3.01 21.30
N GLU A 202 -0.11 3.97 22.00
CA GLU A 202 -1.40 3.79 22.67
C GLU A 202 -2.54 3.55 21.67
N GLY A 203 -2.55 4.31 20.57
CA GLY A 203 -3.50 4.14 19.48
C GLY A 203 -3.38 2.76 18.85
N GLY A 204 -2.17 2.33 18.55
CA GLY A 204 -1.90 0.99 18.02
C GLY A 204 -2.37 -0.11 18.97
N LYS A 205 -2.15 0.00 20.28
CA LYS A 205 -2.68 -0.93 21.29
C LYS A 205 -4.23 -0.94 21.31
N ALA A 206 -4.85 0.22 21.21
CA ALA A 206 -6.30 0.33 21.16
C ALA A 206 -6.86 -0.36 19.91
N LEU A 207 -6.24 -0.14 18.73
CA LEU A 207 -6.60 -0.82 17.49
C LEU A 207 -6.41 -2.34 17.58
N LEU A 208 -5.32 -2.83 18.18
CA LEU A 208 -5.10 -4.26 18.43
C LEU A 208 -6.21 -4.88 19.29
N ARG A 209 -6.64 -4.19 20.35
CA ARG A 209 -7.77 -4.66 21.20
C ARG A 209 -9.08 -4.70 20.41
N LYS A 210 -9.35 -3.64 19.63
CA LYS A 210 -10.57 -3.48 18.85
C LYS A 210 -10.69 -4.53 17.72
N THR A 211 -9.58 -4.82 17.06
CA THR A 211 -9.57 -5.69 15.86
C THR A 211 -9.24 -7.14 16.14
N GLY A 212 -8.54 -7.45 17.23
CA GLY A 212 -7.99 -8.78 17.43
C GLY A 212 -6.81 -9.12 16.52
N ALA A 213 -6.28 -8.18 15.72
CA ALA A 213 -5.12 -8.38 14.86
C ALA A 213 -3.86 -8.75 15.67
N LYS A 214 -2.88 -9.39 15.03
CA LYS A 214 -1.57 -9.68 15.64
C LYS A 214 -0.66 -8.44 15.63
N ALA A 215 -0.81 -7.56 14.63
CA ALA A 215 -0.02 -6.33 14.51
C ALA A 215 -0.79 -5.20 13.82
N ILE A 216 -0.40 -3.96 14.12
CA ILE A 216 -0.77 -2.74 13.39
C ILE A 216 0.53 -2.08 12.93
N LEU A 217 0.67 -1.84 11.62
CA LEU A 217 1.78 -1.10 11.03
C LEU A 217 1.27 0.26 10.58
N ILE A 218 1.48 1.30 11.37
CA ILE A 218 1.02 2.66 11.06
C ILE A 218 2.06 3.35 10.18
N THR A 219 1.68 3.75 8.96
CA THR A 219 2.53 4.57 8.09
C THR A 219 2.38 6.05 8.48
N ARG A 220 3.51 6.77 8.58
CA ARG A 220 3.60 8.12 9.15
C ARG A 220 4.22 9.14 8.18
N GLY A 221 4.19 8.85 6.87
CA GLY A 221 4.78 9.71 5.84
C GLY A 221 6.29 9.86 6.03
N GLU A 222 6.77 11.09 6.14
CA GLU A 222 8.19 11.42 6.33
C GLU A 222 8.78 10.94 7.66
N GLU A 223 7.94 10.65 8.65
CA GLU A 223 8.38 10.04 9.91
C GLU A 223 8.62 8.52 9.77
N GLY A 224 8.27 7.88 8.66
CA GLY A 224 8.45 6.46 8.43
C GLY A 224 7.27 5.61 8.88
N MET A 225 7.50 4.57 9.69
CA MET A 225 6.47 3.60 10.10
C MET A 225 6.63 3.19 11.55
N SER A 226 5.52 2.82 12.19
CA SER A 226 5.52 2.29 13.54
C SER A 226 4.75 0.97 13.60
N LEU A 227 5.44 -0.11 13.96
CA LEU A 227 4.87 -1.45 14.12
C LEU A 227 4.53 -1.67 15.59
N VAL A 228 3.26 -1.95 15.87
CA VAL A 228 2.72 -2.31 17.18
C VAL A 228 2.26 -3.75 17.13
N GLU A 229 2.94 -4.64 17.90
CA GLU A 229 2.64 -6.07 17.94
C GLU A 229 1.93 -6.44 19.24
N ARG A 230 0.94 -7.34 19.16
CA ARG A 230 0.20 -7.84 20.33
C ARG A 230 1.09 -8.55 21.35
N SER A 231 2.11 -9.24 20.89
CA SER A 231 3.06 -10.02 21.69
C SER A 231 4.15 -9.17 22.36
N ARG A 232 4.22 -7.87 22.06
CA ARG A 232 5.28 -6.99 22.54
C ARG A 232 4.74 -5.90 23.46
N ARG A 233 5.59 -5.49 24.42
CA ARG A 233 5.29 -4.38 25.36
C ARG A 233 5.74 -3.02 24.86
N THR A 234 6.46 -2.96 23.73
CA THR A 234 6.95 -1.75 23.06
C THR A 234 6.61 -1.79 21.59
N PHE A 235 6.56 -0.63 20.95
CA PHE A 235 6.44 -0.55 19.49
C PHE A 235 7.83 -0.51 18.83
N PHE A 236 7.85 -0.82 17.54
CA PHE A 236 9.07 -0.76 16.75
C PHE A 236 8.92 0.38 15.72
N HIS A 237 9.63 1.47 15.96
CA HIS A 237 9.68 2.58 15.03
C HIS A 237 10.74 2.33 13.96
N ILE A 238 10.37 2.57 12.71
CA ILE A 238 11.20 2.45 11.51
C ILE A 238 11.23 3.83 10.87
N PRO A 239 12.30 4.62 11.05
CA PRO A 239 12.37 5.97 10.51
C PRO A 239 12.36 5.94 8.97
N ALA A 240 11.73 6.94 8.35
CA ALA A 240 11.83 7.12 6.92
C ALA A 240 13.28 7.40 6.55
N ARG A 241 13.73 6.84 5.44
CA ARG A 241 15.07 7.10 4.95
C ARG A 241 14.99 8.08 3.80
N GLY A 242 15.53 9.27 4.05
CA GLY A 242 15.41 10.44 3.21
C GLY A 242 15.97 10.23 1.81
N ARG A 243 15.06 10.21 0.85
CA ARG A 243 15.31 10.58 -0.55
C ARG A 243 14.36 11.73 -0.85
N GLN A 244 14.70 12.58 -1.83
CA GLN A 244 13.75 13.57 -2.33
C GLN A 244 12.45 12.87 -2.69
N VAL A 245 11.36 13.27 -2.06
CA VAL A 245 10.02 12.75 -2.35
C VAL A 245 9.52 13.45 -3.59
N PHE A 246 9.31 12.69 -4.66
CA PHE A 246 8.74 13.19 -5.92
C PHE A 246 7.24 12.90 -6.02
N ASP A 247 6.83 11.69 -5.67
CA ASP A 247 5.43 11.29 -5.74
C ASP A 247 5.12 10.22 -4.68
N VAL A 248 4.13 10.47 -3.84
CA VAL A 248 3.67 9.53 -2.80
C VAL A 248 2.59 8.56 -3.30
N THR A 249 2.17 8.69 -4.57
CA THR A 249 1.11 7.86 -5.15
C THR A 249 1.53 6.39 -5.19
N GLY A 250 0.75 5.52 -4.57
CA GLY A 250 1.03 4.08 -4.53
C GLY A 250 2.06 3.64 -3.47
N ALA A 251 2.57 4.56 -2.63
CA ALA A 251 3.48 4.18 -1.54
C ALA A 251 2.83 3.18 -0.57
N GLY A 252 1.56 3.36 -0.20
CA GLY A 252 0.80 2.41 0.62
C GLY A 252 0.66 1.05 -0.04
N ASP A 253 0.35 1.01 -1.34
CA ASP A 253 0.28 -0.24 -2.13
C ASP A 253 1.63 -0.98 -2.12
N THR A 254 2.75 -0.23 -2.21
CA THR A 254 4.10 -0.78 -2.14
C THR A 254 4.41 -1.33 -0.76
N VAL A 255 4.01 -0.61 0.29
CA VAL A 255 4.17 -1.06 1.69
C VAL A 255 3.49 -2.40 1.90
N ILE A 256 2.19 -2.48 1.64
CA ILE A 256 1.44 -3.73 1.90
C ILE A 256 1.88 -4.85 0.96
N GLY A 257 2.21 -4.54 -0.31
CA GLY A 257 2.72 -5.51 -1.27
C GLY A 257 4.05 -6.12 -0.83
N THR A 258 5.00 -5.29 -0.39
CA THR A 258 6.32 -5.75 0.08
C THR A 258 6.22 -6.48 1.41
N LEU A 259 5.40 -5.98 2.35
CA LEU A 259 5.11 -6.65 3.62
C LEU A 259 4.56 -8.06 3.37
N ALA A 260 3.58 -8.19 2.49
CA ALA A 260 2.97 -9.48 2.16
C ALA A 260 3.95 -10.44 1.48
N ALA A 261 4.79 -9.95 0.55
CA ALA A 261 5.84 -10.76 -0.08
C ALA A 261 6.85 -11.28 0.96
N GLY A 262 7.28 -10.42 1.89
CA GLY A 262 8.17 -10.80 2.99
C GLY A 262 7.54 -11.86 3.92
N LEU A 263 6.28 -11.66 4.34
CA LEU A 263 5.56 -12.63 5.17
C LEU A 263 5.38 -13.97 4.45
N GLY A 264 5.06 -13.94 3.16
CA GLY A 264 4.93 -15.15 2.31
C GLY A 264 6.27 -15.89 2.15
N ALA A 265 7.39 -15.20 2.23
CA ALA A 265 8.73 -15.78 2.22
C ALA A 265 9.19 -16.24 3.64
N GLY A 266 8.34 -16.15 4.67
CA GLY A 266 8.66 -16.57 6.04
C GLY A 266 9.36 -15.52 6.90
N ALA A 267 9.44 -14.27 6.45
CA ALA A 267 10.01 -13.20 7.26
C ALA A 267 9.15 -12.90 8.51
N SER A 268 9.80 -12.44 9.58
CA SER A 268 9.07 -11.91 10.74
C SER A 268 8.30 -10.62 10.37
N LEU A 269 7.29 -10.24 11.17
CA LEU A 269 6.57 -8.99 10.98
C LEU A 269 7.52 -7.78 10.97
N ARG A 270 8.58 -7.79 11.78
CA ARG A 270 9.57 -6.71 11.84
C ARG A 270 10.43 -6.64 10.59
N ASP A 271 10.94 -7.78 10.13
CA ASP A 271 11.77 -7.82 8.93
C ASP A 271 10.95 -7.45 7.69
N ALA A 272 9.72 -7.95 7.59
CA ALA A 272 8.80 -7.60 6.51
C ALA A 272 8.44 -6.10 6.53
N ALA A 273 8.27 -5.48 7.71
CA ALA A 273 8.04 -4.04 7.86
C ALA A 273 9.29 -3.22 7.49
N LEU A 274 10.49 -3.68 7.85
CA LEU A 274 11.75 -3.05 7.42
C LEU A 274 11.89 -3.06 5.90
N LEU A 275 11.64 -4.22 5.26
CA LEU A 275 11.66 -4.34 3.80
C LEU A 275 10.63 -3.41 3.15
N ALA A 276 9.41 -3.34 3.72
CA ALA A 276 8.35 -2.47 3.23
C ALA A 276 8.73 -0.98 3.33
N ASN A 277 9.41 -0.56 4.40
CA ASN A 277 9.89 0.81 4.56
C ASN A 277 10.98 1.17 3.53
N VAL A 278 11.91 0.25 3.28
CA VAL A 278 12.94 0.44 2.23
C VAL A 278 12.29 0.54 0.85
N ALA A 279 11.35 -0.36 0.55
CA ALA A 279 10.63 -0.36 -0.72
C ALA A 279 9.83 0.93 -0.95
N ALA A 280 9.13 1.42 0.07
CA ALA A 280 8.41 2.70 0.02
C ALA A 280 9.37 3.86 -0.26
N GLY A 281 10.53 3.91 0.41
CA GLY A 281 11.56 4.93 0.19
C GLY A 281 12.13 4.93 -1.23
N VAL A 282 12.18 3.78 -1.91
CA VAL A 282 12.59 3.70 -3.32
C VAL A 282 11.51 4.28 -4.23
N VAL A 283 10.24 3.88 -4.01
CA VAL A 283 9.13 4.23 -4.91
C VAL A 283 8.75 5.70 -4.83
N VAL A 284 8.77 6.33 -3.65
CA VAL A 284 8.48 7.77 -3.52
C VAL A 284 9.52 8.66 -4.20
N GLY A 285 10.70 8.14 -4.53
CA GLY A 285 11.73 8.81 -5.34
C GLY A 285 11.53 8.66 -6.84
N GLU A 286 10.47 7.98 -7.32
CA GLU A 286 10.15 7.80 -8.73
C GLU A 286 8.84 8.51 -9.07
N VAL A 287 8.70 8.97 -10.30
CA VAL A 287 7.44 9.58 -10.79
C VAL A 287 6.47 8.49 -11.21
N GLY A 288 5.25 8.52 -10.68
CA GLY A 288 4.16 7.60 -11.01
C GLY A 288 4.20 6.28 -10.22
N THR A 289 3.28 5.37 -10.57
CA THR A 289 3.11 4.07 -9.89
C THR A 289 4.03 2.98 -10.46
N SER A 290 5.35 3.16 -10.36
CA SER A 290 6.31 2.11 -10.72
C SER A 290 6.35 1.01 -9.65
N PRO A 291 6.30 -0.28 -9.99
CA PRO A 291 6.40 -1.35 -9.00
C PRO A 291 7.84 -1.44 -8.48
N ILE A 292 7.96 -1.79 -7.20
CA ILE A 292 9.26 -2.17 -6.64
C ILE A 292 9.67 -3.55 -7.19
N THR A 293 10.86 -3.65 -7.76
CA THR A 293 11.41 -4.94 -8.20
C THR A 293 12.39 -5.50 -7.18
N SER A 294 12.59 -6.83 -7.21
CA SER A 294 13.60 -7.48 -6.34
C SER A 294 14.99 -6.89 -6.53
N GLU A 295 15.33 -6.46 -7.75
CA GLU A 295 16.62 -5.84 -8.07
C GLU A 295 16.74 -4.45 -7.41
N LYS A 296 15.73 -3.57 -7.59
CA LYS A 296 15.70 -2.25 -6.95
C LYS A 296 15.76 -2.36 -5.42
N LEU A 297 15.02 -3.30 -4.84
CA LEU A 297 15.00 -3.52 -3.39
C LEU A 297 16.37 -4.00 -2.89
N ARG A 298 16.99 -4.98 -3.57
CA ARG A 298 18.35 -5.44 -3.22
C ARG A 298 19.40 -4.33 -3.30
N LEU A 299 19.35 -3.52 -4.35
CA LEU A 299 20.25 -2.38 -4.50
C LEU A 299 20.09 -1.39 -3.34
N ALA A 300 18.84 -1.04 -2.99
CA ALA A 300 18.56 -0.13 -1.88
C ALA A 300 19.07 -0.68 -0.54
N LEU A 301 18.90 -1.98 -0.29
CA LEU A 301 19.41 -2.63 0.93
C LEU A 301 20.94 -2.59 1.01
N ARG A 302 21.64 -2.92 -0.09
CA ARG A 302 23.13 -2.84 -0.14
C ARG A 302 23.65 -1.43 0.09
N LEU A 303 23.00 -0.42 -0.45
CA LEU A 303 23.38 0.98 -0.21
C LEU A 303 23.23 1.34 1.27
N GLN A 304 22.15 0.87 1.91
CA GLN A 304 21.95 1.10 3.34
C GLN A 304 22.97 0.38 4.24
N GLU A 305 23.42 -0.81 3.85
CA GLU A 305 24.48 -1.52 4.58
C GLU A 305 25.79 -0.73 4.51
N LYS A 306 26.19 -0.28 3.32
CA LYS A 306 27.38 0.55 3.14
C LYS A 306 27.33 1.86 3.94
N GLU A 307 26.21 2.56 3.91
CA GLU A 307 26.02 3.79 4.71
C GLU A 307 26.19 3.53 6.21
N ARG A 308 25.69 2.38 6.71
CA ARG A 308 25.87 1.99 8.11
C ARG A 308 27.32 1.62 8.45
N GLU A 309 28.04 0.96 7.55
CA GLU A 309 29.46 0.63 7.71
C GLU A 309 30.31 1.91 7.79
N VAL A 310 30.12 2.83 6.84
CA VAL A 310 30.80 4.12 6.83
C VAL A 310 30.50 4.93 8.10
N ALA A 311 29.24 4.96 8.54
CA ALA A 311 28.85 5.65 9.78
C ALA A 311 29.44 5.00 11.06
N ARG A 312 29.75 3.71 11.04
CA ARG A 312 30.42 3.02 12.15
C ARG A 312 31.92 3.25 12.15
N GLU A 313 32.55 3.33 10.99
CA GLU A 313 34.00 3.57 10.82
C GLU A 313 34.37 5.04 11.00
N GLY A 314 33.47 5.98 10.66
CA GLY A 314 33.64 7.43 10.83
C GLY A 314 33.21 8.00 12.19
N GLY A 315 33.00 7.18 13.22
CA GLY A 315 32.77 7.62 14.60
C GLY A 315 33.98 8.40 15.14
N PRO A 316 33.79 9.44 15.99
CA PRO A 316 34.85 10.38 16.33
C PRO A 316 36.02 9.66 16.97
N GLU A 317 37.21 9.77 16.30
CA GLU A 317 38.48 9.61 16.98
C GLU A 317 38.46 10.54 18.20
N ALA A 318 38.41 9.95 19.37
CA ALA A 318 38.60 10.68 20.61
C ALA A 318 39.97 11.33 20.53
N THR A 319 40.02 12.62 20.41
CA THR A 319 41.20 13.46 20.62
C THR A 319 41.79 13.17 22.01
N ARG A 320 42.59 12.13 22.11
CA ARG A 320 43.61 11.98 23.18
C ARG A 320 44.81 12.80 22.76
N GLY A 321 44.92 13.95 23.35
CA GLY A 321 46.15 14.73 23.17
C GLY A 321 45.95 16.20 23.52
N GLY A 322 46.05 16.51 24.78
CA GLY A 322 46.08 17.90 25.24
C GLY A 322 46.46 17.98 26.72
N THR A 323 47.71 17.66 27.04
CA THR A 323 48.35 17.98 28.34
C THR A 323 48.33 19.51 28.54
N GLY A 324 47.40 20.02 29.29
CA GLY A 324 47.37 21.42 29.78
C GLY A 324 48.06 21.53 31.13
N ARG A 325 49.25 22.17 31.19
CA ARG A 325 49.94 22.57 32.40
C ARG A 325 49.08 23.44 33.30
N PRO A 326 49.21 23.34 34.62
CA PRO A 326 48.58 24.27 35.54
C PRO A 326 49.36 25.59 35.55
N LEU A 327 48.68 26.72 35.32
CA LEU A 327 49.19 28.03 35.63
C LEU A 327 48.74 28.44 37.04
N THR A 328 49.71 28.55 37.95
CA THR A 328 49.68 29.22 39.23
C THR A 328 49.57 30.72 39.01
N ARG A 329 48.53 31.38 39.53
CA ARG A 329 48.48 32.54 40.43
C ARG A 329 47.07 33.03 40.61
#